data_901479f16eb388c3000c8b0d9d2e4a9c
#
_entry.id   901479f16eb388c3000c8b0d9d2e4a9c
#
_cell.length_a   1.000
_cell.length_b   1.000
_cell.length_c   1.000
_cell.angle_alpha   90.00
_cell.angle_beta   90.00
_cell.angle_gamma   90.00
#
_symmetry.space_group_name_H-M   'P 1'
#
loop_
_entity.id
_entity.type
_entity.pdbx_description
1 polymer ?
#
loop_
_entity_poly.entity_id
_entity_poly.type
_entity_poly.pdbx_seq_one_letter_code
_entity_poly.pdbx_strand_id
1 'polypeptide(L)'
;ETNVIAGESGGITQHIGAYEVEVKDKKITFIDTPGHEAFTAMRARGAQVTDIVILIVAADDGLMPQTIEAIDHAKAASVPIIIAINKIDKPGADPDKIKNQLSDKNILVEDWGGKIQCAHISAKKGTGIDDLLDKILLEAEVLTLKAPKKCLAKGMVLESRLDKGLGPVGTVIIQQGTLKKGQIFVCGSQYSKVRDLLNERGESVDFAFPSDPVQILGFEKVPVSGESFVIYDEERDAKKISLERSRLEREAIHQMHSKITLDQISEEIKSGKASELNILIKGDVDGSIEALSDSLMNLSNDEVKVNIILKSVGMVNQNDIRLASASKAIVICFNVSSSVLGRKLSRELGVDIKHYSIIYEAIEEIRLALEGLLKPDIIEESVGTAEVRDLFKIPKIGMIAGCHINKGKVIRNSKLRLLREGEVIYEGHLTSLKRFKDDANEVLEGYECGIGIDNFKEFEVNDIIEVYENKEVKRKLK
;
A
#
# COMPACT_ATOMS: atom_id res chain seq x y z
N GLU A 1 19.55 -17.37 -19.19
CA GLU A 1 19.45 -16.69 -17.88
C GLU A 1 19.18 -15.21 -18.11
N THR A 2 17.93 -14.79 -17.99
CA THR A 2 17.58 -13.35 -18.01
C THR A 2 17.83 -12.79 -16.61
N ASN A 3 18.71 -11.82 -16.50
CA ASN A 3 18.98 -11.14 -15.24
C ASN A 3 17.94 -10.01 -15.04
N VAL A 4 16.70 -10.37 -14.69
CA VAL A 4 15.57 -9.45 -14.52
C VAL A 4 15.84 -8.47 -13.38
N ILE A 5 16.47 -8.93 -12.30
CA ILE A 5 16.78 -8.14 -11.10
C ILE A 5 17.70 -6.94 -11.39
N ALA A 6 18.59 -7.06 -12.37
CA ALA A 6 19.52 -5.96 -12.70
C ALA A 6 18.83 -4.74 -13.36
N GLY A 7 17.60 -4.90 -13.83
CA GLY A 7 16.81 -3.84 -14.47
C GLY A 7 15.81 -3.13 -13.54
N GLU A 8 15.52 -3.69 -12.36
CA GLU A 8 14.54 -3.13 -11.45
C GLU A 8 15.16 -2.29 -10.32
N SER A 9 14.52 -1.16 -10.03
CA SER A 9 14.96 -0.24 -9.00
C SER A 9 14.86 -0.88 -7.60
N GLY A 10 15.89 -0.70 -6.78
CA GLY A 10 15.94 -1.26 -5.42
C GLY A 10 16.32 -2.74 -5.34
N GLY A 11 16.53 -3.44 -6.48
CA GLY A 11 16.90 -4.87 -6.50
C GLY A 11 15.78 -5.81 -6.02
N ILE A 12 14.52 -5.38 -6.13
CA ILE A 12 13.31 -6.14 -5.80
C ILE A 12 12.40 -6.20 -7.02
N THR A 13 11.68 -7.33 -7.17
CA THR A 13 10.68 -7.49 -8.23
C THR A 13 9.47 -6.62 -7.93
N GLN A 14 9.10 -5.73 -8.86
CA GLN A 14 7.96 -4.82 -8.75
C GLN A 14 6.95 -4.96 -9.91
N HIS A 15 7.29 -5.74 -10.94
CA HIS A 15 6.46 -6.03 -12.12
C HIS A 15 6.18 -7.52 -12.25
N ILE A 16 5.11 -7.88 -12.96
CA ILE A 16 4.87 -9.28 -13.32
C ILE A 16 5.73 -9.63 -14.53
N GLY A 17 6.70 -10.52 -14.33
CA GLY A 17 7.49 -11.11 -15.42
C GLY A 17 6.85 -12.40 -15.93
N ALA A 18 6.82 -12.61 -17.24
CA ALA A 18 6.44 -13.88 -17.82
C ALA A 18 7.48 -14.29 -18.87
N TYR A 19 8.03 -15.49 -18.73
CA TYR A 19 9.09 -15.99 -19.62
C TYR A 19 9.01 -17.50 -19.78
N GLU A 20 9.41 -17.98 -20.95
CA GLU A 20 9.42 -19.39 -21.31
C GLU A 20 10.82 -20.00 -21.10
N VAL A 21 10.83 -21.21 -20.53
CA VAL A 21 12.05 -22.01 -20.35
C VAL A 21 11.84 -23.40 -20.94
N GLU A 22 12.79 -23.86 -21.71
CA GLU A 22 12.78 -25.22 -22.28
C GLU A 22 13.57 -26.16 -21.36
N VAL A 23 12.91 -27.22 -20.90
CA VAL A 23 13.48 -28.23 -20.01
C VAL A 23 13.18 -29.63 -20.57
N LYS A 24 14.20 -30.40 -20.94
CA LYS A 24 14.02 -31.77 -21.46
C LYS A 24 12.98 -31.86 -22.61
N ASP A 25 13.10 -30.97 -23.59
CA ASP A 25 12.18 -30.83 -24.73
C ASP A 25 10.73 -30.47 -24.38
N LYS A 26 10.46 -30.05 -23.15
CA LYS A 26 9.18 -29.52 -22.69
C LYS A 26 9.30 -28.04 -22.35
N LYS A 27 8.26 -27.28 -22.64
CA LYS A 27 8.21 -25.84 -22.37
C LYS A 27 7.48 -25.58 -21.07
N ILE A 28 8.05 -24.73 -20.23
CA ILE A 28 7.46 -24.26 -18.98
C ILE A 28 7.44 -22.74 -19.03
N THR A 29 6.28 -22.15 -18.83
CA THR A 29 6.13 -20.71 -18.70
C THR A 29 6.12 -20.33 -17.23
N PHE A 30 7.10 -19.53 -16.81
CA PHE A 30 7.16 -18.98 -15.48
C PHE A 30 6.51 -17.59 -15.46
N ILE A 31 5.66 -17.38 -14.45
CA ILE A 31 5.11 -16.07 -14.12
C ILE A 31 5.73 -15.66 -12.77
N ASP A 32 6.60 -14.66 -12.81
CA ASP A 32 7.23 -14.12 -11.62
C ASP A 32 6.38 -12.97 -11.07
N THR A 33 6.02 -13.07 -9.79
CA THR A 33 5.21 -12.06 -9.10
C THR A 33 5.97 -11.47 -7.93
N PRO A 34 5.81 -10.15 -7.65
CA PRO A 34 6.45 -9.53 -6.49
C PRO A 34 6.01 -10.18 -5.18
N GLY A 35 6.98 -10.42 -4.28
CA GLY A 35 6.72 -11.06 -3.00
C GLY A 35 6.14 -10.15 -1.92
N HIS A 36 6.14 -8.83 -2.12
CA HIS A 36 5.75 -7.85 -1.12
C HIS A 36 4.22 -7.75 -0.93
N GLU A 37 3.79 -7.47 0.31
CA GLU A 37 2.38 -7.33 0.72
C GLU A 37 1.58 -6.36 -0.18
N ALA A 38 2.16 -5.25 -0.59
CA ALA A 38 1.52 -4.30 -1.50
C ALA A 38 1.03 -4.92 -2.82
N PHE A 39 1.59 -6.05 -3.25
CA PHE A 39 1.28 -6.69 -4.53
C PHE A 39 0.34 -7.90 -4.41
N THR A 40 -0.54 -7.92 -3.41
CA THR A 40 -1.53 -8.99 -3.19
C THR A 40 -2.38 -9.28 -4.42
N ALA A 41 -2.88 -8.25 -5.11
CA ALA A 41 -3.67 -8.40 -6.34
C ALA A 41 -2.89 -9.09 -7.47
N MET A 42 -1.60 -8.78 -7.61
CA MET A 42 -0.72 -9.43 -8.60
C MET A 42 -0.52 -10.92 -8.30
N ARG A 43 -0.32 -11.31 -7.03
CA ARG A 43 -0.20 -12.72 -6.61
C ARG A 43 -1.50 -13.49 -6.84
N ALA A 44 -2.65 -12.91 -6.47
CA ALA A 44 -3.96 -13.50 -6.71
C ALA A 44 -4.21 -13.74 -8.21
N ARG A 45 -3.85 -12.77 -9.05
CA ARG A 45 -3.93 -12.87 -10.52
C ARG A 45 -3.01 -13.95 -11.05
N GLY A 46 -1.76 -13.99 -10.61
CA GLY A 46 -0.80 -15.03 -10.96
C GLY A 46 -1.35 -16.43 -10.65
N ALA A 47 -1.86 -16.65 -9.44
CA ALA A 47 -2.43 -17.93 -9.03
C ALA A 47 -3.65 -18.36 -9.87
N GLN A 48 -4.49 -17.42 -10.33
CA GLN A 48 -5.66 -17.73 -11.16
C GLN A 48 -5.32 -18.16 -12.59
N VAL A 49 -4.13 -17.85 -13.06
CA VAL A 49 -3.71 -18.06 -14.45
C VAL A 49 -2.80 -19.28 -14.57
N THR A 50 -2.15 -19.68 -13.49
CA THR A 50 -1.15 -20.74 -13.46
C THR A 50 -1.75 -22.10 -13.16
N ASP A 51 -1.07 -23.16 -13.61
CA ASP A 51 -1.43 -24.55 -13.35
C ASP A 51 -0.76 -25.08 -12.08
N ILE A 52 0.41 -24.52 -11.70
CA ILE A 52 1.23 -24.91 -10.54
C ILE A 52 1.80 -23.65 -9.90
N VAL A 53 1.79 -23.59 -8.57
CA VAL A 53 2.43 -22.51 -7.80
C VAL A 53 3.71 -23.03 -7.15
N ILE A 54 4.82 -22.33 -7.38
CA ILE A 54 6.09 -22.60 -6.69
C ILE A 54 6.20 -21.62 -5.52
N LEU A 55 6.15 -22.14 -4.31
CA LEU A 55 6.31 -21.35 -3.09
C LEU A 55 7.76 -21.36 -2.65
N ILE A 56 8.44 -20.23 -2.77
CA ILE A 56 9.84 -20.09 -2.36
C ILE A 56 9.91 -19.62 -0.91
N VAL A 57 10.57 -20.38 -0.07
CA VAL A 57 10.78 -20.07 1.35
C VAL A 57 12.27 -20.04 1.65
N ALA A 58 12.75 -18.99 2.29
CA ALA A 58 14.15 -18.91 2.69
C ALA A 58 14.42 -19.74 3.94
N ALA A 59 15.45 -20.61 3.89
CA ALA A 59 15.79 -21.53 4.98
C ALA A 59 16.31 -20.81 6.25
N ASP A 60 16.77 -19.58 6.12
CA ASP A 60 17.29 -18.74 7.21
C ASP A 60 16.20 -17.90 7.90
N ASP A 61 15.13 -17.51 7.18
CA ASP A 61 14.13 -16.54 7.66
C ASP A 61 12.87 -17.23 8.24
N GLY A 62 12.49 -18.39 7.71
CA GLY A 62 11.25 -19.08 8.08
C GLY A 62 10.02 -18.62 7.30
N LEU A 63 8.81 -19.01 7.75
CA LEU A 63 7.55 -18.60 7.16
C LEU A 63 7.23 -17.15 7.54
N MET A 64 7.26 -16.27 6.56
CA MET A 64 6.86 -14.88 6.71
C MET A 64 5.35 -14.69 6.42
N PRO A 65 4.71 -13.61 6.91
CA PRO A 65 3.28 -13.35 6.64
C PRO A 65 2.92 -13.41 5.16
N GLN A 66 3.77 -12.87 4.30
CA GLN A 66 3.62 -12.89 2.83
C GLN A 66 3.62 -14.31 2.25
N THR A 67 4.38 -15.23 2.86
CA THR A 67 4.40 -16.65 2.48
C THR A 67 3.06 -17.31 2.80
N ILE A 68 2.47 -16.98 3.95
CA ILE A 68 1.16 -17.51 4.39
C ILE A 68 0.08 -16.99 3.42
N GLU A 69 0.09 -15.72 3.07
CA GLU A 69 -0.81 -15.12 2.10
C GLU A 69 -0.71 -15.82 0.72
N ALA A 70 0.51 -16.08 0.23
CA ALA A 70 0.71 -16.80 -1.03
C ALA A 70 0.12 -18.23 -1.00
N ILE A 71 0.22 -18.92 0.14
CA ILE A 71 -0.42 -20.21 0.37
C ILE A 71 -1.94 -20.09 0.28
N ASP A 72 -2.52 -19.07 0.90
CA ASP A 72 -3.97 -18.87 0.91
C ASP A 72 -4.49 -18.52 -0.49
N HIS A 73 -3.76 -17.73 -1.29
CA HIS A 73 -4.08 -17.47 -2.69
C HIS A 73 -4.04 -18.73 -3.54
N ALA A 74 -3.00 -19.57 -3.40
CA ALA A 74 -2.92 -20.82 -4.13
C ALA A 74 -4.06 -21.80 -3.77
N LYS A 75 -4.40 -21.89 -2.47
CA LYS A 75 -5.54 -22.67 -1.99
C LYS A 75 -6.87 -22.15 -2.52
N ALA A 76 -7.08 -20.84 -2.49
CA ALA A 76 -8.30 -20.21 -3.02
C ALA A 76 -8.48 -20.44 -4.53
N ALA A 77 -7.37 -20.42 -5.29
CA ALA A 77 -7.35 -20.75 -6.71
C ALA A 77 -7.43 -22.26 -6.98
N SER A 78 -7.35 -23.10 -5.95
CA SER A 78 -7.30 -24.59 -6.07
C SER A 78 -6.13 -25.09 -6.94
N VAL A 79 -5.00 -24.40 -6.90
CA VAL A 79 -3.79 -24.74 -7.66
C VAL A 79 -2.82 -25.52 -6.76
N PRO A 80 -2.22 -26.62 -7.23
CA PRO A 80 -1.22 -27.37 -6.50
C PRO A 80 0.02 -26.53 -6.23
N ILE A 81 0.62 -26.78 -5.05
CA ILE A 81 1.79 -26.05 -4.56
C ILE A 81 3.00 -26.97 -4.57
N ILE A 82 4.13 -26.50 -5.05
CA ILE A 82 5.45 -27.11 -4.89
C ILE A 82 6.27 -26.20 -3.98
N ILE A 83 6.90 -26.75 -2.97
CA ILE A 83 7.73 -25.98 -2.02
C ILE A 83 9.17 -25.96 -2.50
N ALA A 84 9.79 -24.79 -2.57
CA ALA A 84 11.20 -24.61 -2.84
C ALA A 84 11.88 -23.92 -1.63
N ILE A 85 12.59 -24.70 -0.80
CA ILE A 85 13.34 -24.16 0.33
C ILE A 85 14.67 -23.64 -0.19
N ASN A 86 14.80 -22.31 -0.24
CA ASN A 86 15.96 -21.61 -0.82
C ASN A 86 16.97 -21.20 0.25
N LYS A 87 18.16 -20.77 -0.19
CA LYS A 87 19.27 -20.31 0.64
C LYS A 87 19.85 -21.41 1.55
N ILE A 88 19.81 -22.67 1.14
CA ILE A 88 20.38 -23.79 1.92
C ILE A 88 21.90 -23.70 2.12
N ASP A 89 22.56 -22.81 1.35
CA ASP A 89 23.99 -22.56 1.43
C ASP A 89 24.40 -21.59 2.55
N LYS A 90 23.43 -20.95 3.22
CA LYS A 90 23.71 -20.04 4.32
C LYS A 90 23.96 -20.76 5.64
N PRO A 91 24.90 -20.25 6.49
CA PRO A 91 25.05 -20.75 7.85
C PRO A 91 23.77 -20.44 8.64
N GLY A 92 23.22 -21.47 9.30
CA GLY A 92 21.94 -21.35 10.03
C GLY A 92 20.70 -21.72 9.23
N ALA A 93 20.85 -22.18 7.98
CA ALA A 93 19.74 -22.74 7.21
C ALA A 93 19.19 -24.01 7.90
N ASP A 94 17.91 -24.01 8.21
CA ASP A 94 17.20 -25.13 8.83
C ASP A 94 15.93 -25.50 8.05
N PRO A 95 16.07 -26.39 7.04
CA PRO A 95 14.93 -26.85 6.25
C PRO A 95 13.87 -27.59 7.07
N ASP A 96 14.25 -28.30 8.12
CA ASP A 96 13.29 -29.06 8.92
C ASP A 96 12.42 -28.16 9.78
N LYS A 97 12.95 -27.04 10.26
CA LYS A 97 12.16 -25.99 10.91
C LYS A 97 11.07 -25.44 9.97
N ILE A 98 11.40 -25.21 8.70
CA ILE A 98 10.44 -24.74 7.69
C ILE A 98 9.33 -25.79 7.48
N LYS A 99 9.70 -27.07 7.34
CA LYS A 99 8.72 -28.17 7.16
C LYS A 99 7.78 -28.28 8.37
N ASN A 100 8.27 -28.09 9.60
CA ASN A 100 7.43 -28.00 10.81
C ASN A 100 6.42 -26.87 10.71
N GLN A 101 6.89 -25.64 10.40
CA GLN A 101 6.01 -24.47 10.26
C GLN A 101 4.96 -24.63 9.16
N LEU A 102 5.31 -25.30 8.04
CA LEU A 102 4.38 -25.62 6.96
C LEU A 102 3.32 -26.62 7.41
N SER A 103 3.72 -27.64 8.17
CA SER A 103 2.79 -28.62 8.76
C SER A 103 1.76 -27.97 9.67
N ASP A 104 2.15 -26.96 10.47
CA ASP A 104 1.23 -26.18 11.31
C ASP A 104 0.16 -25.42 10.47
N LYS A 105 0.46 -25.17 9.20
CA LYS A 105 -0.46 -24.53 8.22
C LYS A 105 -1.22 -25.55 7.35
N ASN A 106 -1.23 -26.84 7.74
CA ASN A 106 -1.83 -27.93 6.99
C ASN A 106 -1.22 -28.12 5.58
N ILE A 107 0.10 -27.89 5.47
CA ILE A 107 0.89 -28.16 4.27
C ILE A 107 1.90 -29.24 4.63
N LEU A 108 1.56 -30.49 4.32
CA LEU A 108 2.40 -31.64 4.59
C LEU A 108 3.22 -32.00 3.36
N VAL A 109 4.53 -31.91 3.50
CA VAL A 109 5.48 -32.25 2.44
C VAL A 109 5.64 -33.76 2.29
N GLU A 110 6.08 -34.21 1.10
CA GLU A 110 6.22 -35.64 0.75
C GLU A 110 7.16 -36.37 1.72
N ASP A 111 8.28 -35.75 2.10
CA ASP A 111 9.24 -36.30 3.08
C ASP A 111 8.60 -36.70 4.42
N TRP A 112 7.46 -36.10 4.76
CA TRP A 112 6.72 -36.34 6.01
C TRP A 112 5.39 -37.05 5.79
N GLY A 113 5.25 -37.75 4.65
CA GLY A 113 4.06 -38.53 4.29
C GLY A 113 2.91 -37.70 3.71
N GLY A 114 3.16 -36.47 3.32
CA GLY A 114 2.20 -35.61 2.62
C GLY A 114 2.18 -35.87 1.11
N LYS A 115 1.51 -34.97 0.40
CA LYS A 115 1.39 -35.02 -1.08
C LYS A 115 2.14 -33.89 -1.77
N ILE A 116 2.64 -32.91 -1.03
CA ILE A 116 3.24 -31.68 -1.56
C ILE A 116 4.73 -31.91 -1.78
N GLN A 117 5.18 -31.72 -3.00
CA GLN A 117 6.58 -31.88 -3.35
C GLN A 117 7.42 -30.75 -2.76
N CYS A 118 8.63 -31.09 -2.28
CA CYS A 118 9.57 -30.15 -1.68
C CYS A 118 10.96 -30.30 -2.30
N ALA A 119 11.53 -29.20 -2.77
CA ALA A 119 12.89 -29.14 -3.29
C ALA A 119 13.77 -28.25 -2.39
N HIS A 120 15.03 -28.66 -2.16
CA HIS A 120 16.01 -27.88 -1.43
C HIS A 120 16.95 -27.21 -2.43
N ILE A 121 16.96 -25.88 -2.49
CA ILE A 121 17.67 -25.14 -3.52
C ILE A 121 18.61 -24.07 -2.94
N SER A 122 19.64 -23.76 -3.70
CA SER A 122 20.39 -22.52 -3.57
C SER A 122 20.39 -21.80 -4.92
N ALA A 123 19.51 -20.81 -5.07
CA ALA A 123 19.43 -20.03 -6.28
C ALA A 123 20.77 -19.35 -6.61
N LYS A 124 21.52 -18.93 -5.58
CA LYS A 124 22.85 -18.31 -5.75
C LYS A 124 23.90 -19.26 -6.32
N LYS A 125 23.87 -20.52 -5.93
CA LYS A 125 24.85 -21.54 -6.38
C LYS A 125 24.32 -22.40 -7.51
N GLY A 126 23.06 -22.27 -7.90
CA GLY A 126 22.41 -23.15 -8.88
C GLY A 126 22.13 -24.57 -8.38
N THR A 127 22.37 -24.86 -7.10
CA THR A 127 22.20 -26.21 -6.56
C THR A 127 20.70 -26.52 -6.37
N GLY A 128 20.25 -27.73 -6.77
CA GLY A 128 18.90 -28.22 -6.57
C GLY A 128 17.86 -27.65 -7.55
N ILE A 129 18.26 -26.81 -8.54
CA ILE A 129 17.35 -26.23 -9.52
C ILE A 129 16.83 -27.32 -10.47
N ASP A 130 17.69 -28.23 -10.93
CA ASP A 130 17.28 -29.34 -11.79
C ASP A 130 16.26 -30.27 -11.11
N ASP A 131 16.45 -30.56 -9.82
CA ASP A 131 15.49 -31.33 -9.01
C ASP A 131 14.13 -30.61 -8.92
N LEU A 132 14.13 -29.27 -8.69
CA LEU A 132 12.92 -28.48 -8.71
C LEU A 132 12.19 -28.55 -10.06
N LEU A 133 12.93 -28.42 -11.17
CA LEU A 133 12.37 -28.50 -12.51
C LEU A 133 11.79 -29.90 -12.81
N ASP A 134 12.47 -30.97 -12.36
CA ASP A 134 11.97 -32.34 -12.51
C ASP A 134 10.68 -32.56 -11.71
N LYS A 135 10.56 -32.00 -10.51
CA LYS A 135 9.34 -32.03 -9.71
C LYS A 135 8.19 -31.28 -10.35
N ILE A 136 8.47 -30.11 -10.97
CA ILE A 136 7.45 -29.37 -11.74
C ILE A 136 6.93 -30.21 -12.91
N LEU A 137 7.83 -30.83 -13.67
CA LEU A 137 7.44 -31.67 -14.78
C LEU A 137 6.64 -32.90 -14.34
N LEU A 138 7.01 -33.50 -13.21
CA LEU A 138 6.29 -34.63 -12.62
C LEU A 138 4.87 -34.23 -12.20
N GLU A 139 4.72 -33.10 -11.52
CA GLU A 139 3.41 -32.57 -11.12
C GLU A 139 2.53 -32.26 -12.33
N ALA A 140 3.10 -31.65 -13.38
CA ALA A 140 2.40 -31.37 -14.62
C ALA A 140 1.91 -32.66 -15.33
N GLU A 141 2.69 -33.74 -15.24
CA GLU A 141 2.27 -35.06 -15.77
C GLU A 141 1.11 -35.67 -14.97
N VAL A 142 1.17 -35.56 -13.64
CA VAL A 142 0.08 -36.02 -12.75
C VAL A 142 -1.22 -35.27 -13.04
N LEU A 143 -1.13 -33.96 -13.23
CA LEU A 143 -2.28 -33.10 -13.57
C LEU A 143 -2.84 -33.34 -14.96
N THR A 144 -2.10 -34.03 -15.83
CA THR A 144 -2.51 -34.32 -17.24
C THR A 144 -3.00 -33.08 -17.98
N LEU A 145 -2.24 -31.97 -17.87
CA LEU A 145 -2.59 -30.68 -18.44
C LEU A 145 -2.79 -30.74 -19.95
N LYS A 146 -3.93 -30.24 -20.44
CA LYS A 146 -4.31 -30.23 -21.85
C LYS A 146 -5.02 -28.95 -22.22
N ALA A 147 -4.63 -28.34 -23.34
CA ALA A 147 -5.31 -27.18 -23.88
C ALA A 147 -5.64 -27.38 -25.38
N PRO A 148 -6.83 -27.01 -25.83
CA PRO A 148 -7.21 -27.10 -27.23
C PRO A 148 -6.45 -26.04 -28.04
N LYS A 149 -5.75 -26.47 -29.11
CA LYS A 149 -5.02 -25.55 -30.01
C LYS A 149 -5.86 -25.06 -31.19
N LYS A 150 -6.86 -25.89 -31.64
CA LYS A 150 -7.67 -25.61 -32.84
C LYS A 150 -9.00 -24.92 -32.48
N CYS A 151 -8.95 -23.86 -31.70
CA CYS A 151 -10.12 -23.02 -31.39
C CYS A 151 -9.68 -21.56 -31.38
N LEU A 152 -10.64 -20.66 -31.23
CA LEU A 152 -10.39 -19.23 -31.04
C LEU A 152 -9.58 -19.01 -29.77
N ALA A 153 -8.59 -18.13 -29.86
CA ALA A 153 -7.70 -17.88 -28.73
C ALA A 153 -8.44 -17.15 -27.61
N LYS A 154 -8.17 -17.63 -26.39
CA LYS A 154 -8.58 -16.97 -25.16
C LYS A 154 -7.38 -16.91 -24.23
N GLY A 155 -7.24 -15.82 -23.54
CA GLY A 155 -6.15 -15.57 -22.60
C GLY A 155 -6.54 -14.56 -21.55
N MET A 156 -5.57 -14.18 -20.73
CA MET A 156 -5.71 -13.15 -19.69
C MET A 156 -4.57 -12.16 -19.76
N VAL A 157 -4.88 -10.89 -19.56
CA VAL A 157 -3.88 -9.82 -19.46
C VAL A 157 -3.18 -9.95 -18.12
N LEU A 158 -1.87 -10.20 -18.14
CA LEU A 158 -1.03 -10.23 -16.94
C LEU A 158 -0.66 -8.83 -16.51
N GLU A 159 -0.16 -8.04 -17.47
CA GLU A 159 0.34 -6.71 -17.24
C GLU A 159 0.15 -5.84 -18.49
N SER A 160 0.09 -4.52 -18.29
CA SER A 160 -0.07 -3.59 -19.38
C SER A 160 0.72 -2.31 -19.17
N ARG A 161 1.22 -1.76 -20.27
CA ARG A 161 2.02 -0.53 -20.27
C ARG A 161 1.73 0.35 -21.48
N LEU A 162 2.13 1.61 -21.36
CA LEU A 162 2.10 2.54 -22.48
C LEU A 162 3.54 2.76 -22.99
N ASP A 163 3.87 2.16 -24.11
CA ASP A 163 5.15 2.34 -24.76
C ASP A 163 5.16 3.59 -25.65
N LYS A 164 6.29 4.33 -25.67
CA LYS A 164 6.40 5.58 -26.42
C LYS A 164 6.39 5.38 -27.95
N GLY A 165 6.83 4.24 -28.44
CA GLY A 165 6.91 3.93 -29.87
C GLY A 165 5.78 3.01 -30.35
N LEU A 166 5.42 2.04 -29.52
CA LEU A 166 4.47 0.99 -29.86
C LEU A 166 3.01 1.33 -29.46
N GLY A 167 2.83 2.30 -28.54
CA GLY A 167 1.53 2.66 -27.98
C GLY A 167 1.13 1.74 -26.81
N PRO A 168 -0.18 1.50 -26.59
CA PRO A 168 -0.64 0.57 -25.57
C PRO A 168 -0.20 -0.86 -25.88
N VAL A 169 0.44 -1.52 -24.91
CA VAL A 169 0.94 -2.90 -24.99
C VAL A 169 0.38 -3.68 -23.83
N GLY A 170 -0.20 -4.84 -24.08
CA GLY A 170 -0.64 -5.79 -23.05
C GLY A 170 0.17 -7.08 -23.13
N THR A 171 0.74 -7.54 -22.02
CA THR A 171 1.30 -8.88 -21.88
C THR A 171 0.18 -9.84 -21.54
N VAL A 172 -0.08 -10.80 -22.43
CA VAL A 172 -1.18 -11.76 -22.32
C VAL A 172 -0.62 -13.17 -22.28
N ILE A 173 -1.15 -14.00 -21.38
CA ILE A 173 -0.92 -15.44 -21.44
C ILE A 173 -2.08 -16.09 -22.18
N ILE A 174 -1.77 -16.93 -23.15
CA ILE A 174 -2.77 -17.67 -23.91
C ILE A 174 -3.14 -18.93 -23.12
N GLN A 175 -4.41 -19.10 -22.80
CA GLN A 175 -4.93 -20.28 -22.09
C GLN A 175 -5.43 -21.36 -23.02
N GLN A 176 -6.01 -20.96 -24.15
CA GLN A 176 -6.50 -21.91 -25.19
C GLN A 176 -6.47 -21.27 -26.57
N GLY A 177 -6.54 -22.11 -27.60
CA GLY A 177 -6.58 -21.66 -28.99
C GLY A 177 -5.23 -21.26 -29.54
N THR A 178 -5.21 -20.76 -30.76
CA THR A 178 -4.02 -20.23 -31.43
C THR A 178 -4.28 -18.78 -31.82
N LEU A 179 -3.48 -17.87 -31.28
CA LEU A 179 -3.54 -16.47 -31.61
C LEU A 179 -2.70 -16.16 -32.85
N LYS A 180 -3.22 -15.31 -33.73
CA LYS A 180 -2.56 -14.89 -34.99
C LYS A 180 -2.64 -13.39 -35.14
N LYS A 181 -1.65 -12.81 -35.85
CA LYS A 181 -1.72 -11.42 -36.27
C LYS A 181 -2.96 -11.17 -37.13
N GLY A 182 -3.55 -10.03 -36.98
CA GLY A 182 -4.70 -9.60 -37.76
C GLY A 182 -6.06 -10.07 -37.26
N GLN A 183 -6.14 -10.95 -36.25
CA GLN A 183 -7.40 -11.35 -35.63
C GLN A 183 -8.03 -10.23 -34.82
N ILE A 184 -9.34 -10.29 -34.67
CA ILE A 184 -10.13 -9.32 -33.91
C ILE A 184 -10.29 -9.85 -32.48
N PHE A 185 -10.05 -9.00 -31.49
CA PHE A 185 -10.18 -9.36 -30.09
C PHE A 185 -11.07 -8.40 -29.31
N VAL A 186 -11.60 -8.91 -28.22
CA VAL A 186 -12.24 -8.12 -27.15
C VAL A 186 -11.43 -8.31 -25.87
N CYS A 187 -11.10 -7.19 -25.22
CA CYS A 187 -10.44 -7.17 -23.92
C CYS A 187 -11.15 -6.12 -23.06
N GLY A 188 -11.72 -6.54 -21.92
CA GLY A 188 -12.57 -5.66 -21.13
C GLY A 188 -13.73 -5.08 -21.93
N SER A 189 -13.83 -3.76 -21.94
CA SER A 189 -14.84 -3.00 -22.69
C SER A 189 -14.36 -2.50 -24.05
N GLN A 190 -13.14 -2.84 -24.47
CA GLN A 190 -12.59 -2.47 -25.78
C GLN A 190 -12.52 -3.64 -26.75
N TYR A 191 -12.71 -3.37 -28.04
CA TYR A 191 -12.40 -4.31 -29.11
C TYR A 191 -11.38 -3.70 -30.05
N SER A 192 -10.52 -4.49 -30.64
CA SER A 192 -9.55 -4.03 -31.61
C SER A 192 -8.99 -5.20 -32.43
N LYS A 193 -7.98 -4.93 -33.24
CA LYS A 193 -7.31 -5.92 -34.09
C LYS A 193 -5.87 -6.10 -33.66
N VAL A 194 -5.43 -7.33 -33.52
CA VAL A 194 -4.03 -7.68 -33.25
C VAL A 194 -3.15 -7.13 -34.36
N ARG A 195 -2.37 -6.09 -34.07
CA ARG A 195 -1.47 -5.45 -35.02
C ARG A 195 -0.18 -6.25 -35.16
N ASP A 196 0.40 -6.64 -34.03
CA ASP A 196 1.60 -7.47 -33.97
C ASP A 196 1.63 -8.27 -32.65
N LEU A 197 2.42 -9.33 -32.63
CA LEU A 197 2.68 -10.18 -31.47
C LEU A 197 4.19 -10.19 -31.23
N LEU A 198 4.63 -9.90 -30.02
CA LEU A 198 6.03 -9.95 -29.64
C LEU A 198 6.22 -11.04 -28.56
N ASN A 199 7.31 -11.77 -28.63
CA ASN A 199 7.72 -12.68 -27.56
C ASN A 199 8.33 -11.88 -26.37
N GLU A 200 8.77 -12.58 -25.33
CA GLU A 200 9.41 -11.99 -24.16
C GLU A 200 10.74 -11.26 -24.49
N ARG A 201 11.35 -11.54 -25.63
CA ARG A 201 12.56 -10.89 -26.12
C ARG A 201 12.29 -9.66 -26.99
N GLY A 202 11.02 -9.34 -27.24
CA GLY A 202 10.61 -8.25 -28.12
C GLY A 202 10.68 -8.57 -29.60
N GLU A 203 10.84 -9.82 -29.97
CA GLU A 203 10.86 -10.28 -31.38
C GLU A 203 9.44 -10.56 -31.86
N SER A 204 9.14 -10.19 -33.11
CA SER A 204 7.83 -10.41 -33.71
C SER A 204 7.62 -11.87 -34.04
N VAL A 205 6.50 -12.42 -33.58
CA VAL A 205 6.05 -13.82 -33.83
C VAL A 205 4.73 -13.83 -34.57
N ASP A 206 4.50 -14.84 -35.41
CA ASP A 206 3.26 -14.92 -36.20
C ASP A 206 2.11 -15.63 -35.49
N PHE A 207 2.44 -16.50 -34.55
CA PHE A 207 1.51 -17.33 -33.80
C PHE A 207 1.89 -17.35 -32.32
N ALA A 208 0.86 -17.48 -31.46
CA ALA A 208 1.03 -17.82 -30.05
C ALA A 208 0.08 -18.98 -29.69
N PHE A 209 0.58 -19.92 -28.91
CA PHE A 209 -0.09 -21.15 -28.51
C PHE A 209 -0.48 -21.06 -27.01
N PRO A 210 -1.28 -22.01 -26.51
CA PRO A 210 -1.56 -22.13 -25.10
C PRO A 210 -0.28 -22.20 -24.26
N SER A 211 -0.25 -21.48 -23.16
CA SER A 211 0.86 -21.23 -22.24
C SER A 211 1.92 -20.24 -22.73
N ASP A 212 1.91 -19.81 -24.01
CA ASP A 212 2.87 -18.79 -24.45
C ASP A 212 2.53 -17.41 -23.86
N PRO A 213 3.51 -16.73 -23.25
CA PRO A 213 3.39 -15.33 -22.86
C PRO A 213 3.71 -14.44 -24.07
N VAL A 214 2.79 -13.58 -24.47
CA VAL A 214 2.98 -12.70 -25.63
C VAL A 214 2.60 -11.26 -25.31
N GLN A 215 3.36 -10.33 -25.85
CA GLN A 215 3.01 -8.92 -25.84
C GLN A 215 2.19 -8.62 -27.11
N ILE A 216 0.98 -8.12 -26.89
CA ILE A 216 0.02 -7.83 -27.96
C ILE A 216 0.03 -6.35 -28.24
N LEU A 217 0.19 -5.99 -29.50
CA LEU A 217 0.06 -4.64 -30.02
C LEU A 217 -1.26 -4.47 -30.75
N GLY A 218 -1.87 -3.30 -30.60
CA GLY A 218 -3.13 -3.00 -31.29
C GLY A 218 -4.27 -2.58 -30.36
N PHE A 219 -4.04 -2.50 -29.06
CA PHE A 219 -5.01 -1.94 -28.13
C PHE A 219 -5.24 -0.43 -28.43
N GLU A 220 -6.47 0.04 -28.30
CA GLU A 220 -6.80 1.45 -28.39
C GLU A 220 -6.45 2.21 -27.12
N LYS A 221 -6.67 1.56 -25.97
CA LYS A 221 -6.31 2.04 -24.62
C LYS A 221 -5.52 0.98 -23.91
N VAL A 222 -4.75 1.38 -22.90
CA VAL A 222 -4.05 0.43 -22.02
C VAL A 222 -5.10 -0.48 -21.38
N PRO A 223 -5.04 -1.81 -21.61
CA PRO A 223 -5.99 -2.74 -21.00
C PRO A 223 -5.75 -2.81 -19.48
N VAL A 224 -6.79 -3.16 -18.74
CA VAL A 224 -6.66 -3.38 -17.29
C VAL A 224 -6.07 -4.77 -17.05
N SER A 225 -5.12 -4.85 -16.14
CA SER A 225 -4.50 -6.12 -15.76
C SER A 225 -5.53 -7.07 -15.13
N GLY A 226 -5.53 -8.35 -15.53
CA GLY A 226 -6.53 -9.33 -15.12
C GLY A 226 -7.75 -9.43 -16.03
N GLU A 227 -7.90 -8.55 -17.04
CA GLU A 227 -9.00 -8.67 -17.99
C GLU A 227 -8.86 -9.90 -18.90
N SER A 228 -9.99 -10.48 -19.23
CA SER A 228 -10.05 -11.57 -20.20
C SER A 228 -9.84 -11.06 -21.63
N PHE A 229 -8.94 -11.70 -22.35
CA PHE A 229 -8.65 -11.48 -23.77
C PHE A 229 -9.29 -12.61 -24.58
N VAL A 230 -10.17 -12.28 -25.53
CA VAL A 230 -10.92 -13.27 -26.32
C VAL A 230 -10.94 -12.88 -27.79
N ILE A 231 -10.62 -13.83 -28.67
CA ILE A 231 -10.70 -13.66 -30.14
C ILE A 231 -12.12 -13.91 -30.62
N TYR A 232 -12.54 -13.14 -31.61
CA TYR A 232 -13.81 -13.29 -32.32
C TYR A 232 -13.57 -13.39 -33.83
N ASP A 233 -14.37 -14.21 -34.53
CA ASP A 233 -14.28 -14.35 -35.99
C ASP A 233 -14.88 -13.12 -36.70
N GLU A 234 -15.98 -12.59 -36.15
CA GLU A 234 -16.70 -11.46 -36.76
C GLU A 234 -16.51 -10.17 -35.94
N GLU A 235 -16.18 -9.08 -36.64
CA GLU A 235 -16.05 -7.75 -36.04
C GLU A 235 -17.35 -7.24 -35.43
N ARG A 236 -18.49 -7.65 -36.04
CA ARG A 236 -19.82 -7.25 -35.54
C ARG A 236 -20.08 -7.77 -34.13
N ASP A 237 -19.71 -9.00 -33.85
CA ASP A 237 -19.89 -9.62 -32.54
C ASP A 237 -18.97 -9.00 -31.51
N ALA A 238 -17.71 -8.81 -31.86
CA ALA A 238 -16.73 -8.12 -31.00
C ALA A 238 -17.22 -6.73 -30.62
N LYS A 239 -17.70 -5.94 -31.60
CA LYS A 239 -18.23 -4.60 -31.39
C LYS A 239 -19.48 -4.59 -30.52
N LYS A 240 -20.40 -5.53 -30.71
CA LYS A 240 -21.63 -5.66 -29.93
C LYS A 240 -21.31 -5.90 -28.45
N ILE A 241 -20.41 -6.86 -28.17
CA ILE A 241 -19.99 -7.22 -26.81
C ILE A 241 -19.26 -6.05 -26.12
N SER A 242 -18.35 -5.38 -26.85
CA SER A 242 -17.64 -4.20 -26.35
C SER A 242 -18.60 -3.10 -25.96
N LEU A 243 -19.60 -2.78 -26.82
CA LEU A 243 -20.60 -1.77 -26.53
C LEU A 243 -21.48 -2.12 -25.31
N GLU A 244 -21.88 -3.37 -25.19
CA GLU A 244 -22.68 -3.86 -24.07
C GLU A 244 -21.90 -3.76 -22.76
N ARG A 245 -20.64 -4.22 -22.72
CA ARG A 245 -19.76 -4.09 -21.55
C ARG A 245 -19.51 -2.62 -21.18
N SER A 246 -19.22 -1.75 -22.16
CA SER A 246 -19.07 -0.30 -21.94
C SER A 246 -20.32 0.37 -21.38
N ARG A 247 -21.52 -0.14 -21.77
CA ARG A 247 -22.78 0.35 -21.22
C ARG A 247 -22.94 -0.06 -19.77
N LEU A 248 -22.71 -1.35 -19.46
CA LEU A 248 -22.81 -1.86 -18.10
C LEU A 248 -21.81 -1.17 -17.14
N GLU A 249 -20.59 -0.94 -17.60
CA GLU A 249 -19.56 -0.21 -16.85
C GLU A 249 -20.00 1.21 -16.51
N ARG A 250 -20.56 1.95 -17.50
CA ARG A 250 -21.10 3.30 -17.25
C ARG A 250 -22.29 3.28 -16.30
N GLU A 251 -23.19 2.33 -16.44
CA GLU A 251 -24.35 2.16 -15.55
C GLU A 251 -23.90 1.87 -14.10
N ALA A 252 -22.89 1.01 -13.92
CA ALA A 252 -22.31 0.71 -12.62
C ALA A 252 -21.67 1.95 -11.96
N ILE A 253 -20.87 2.71 -12.71
CA ILE A 253 -20.27 3.96 -12.24
C ILE A 253 -21.37 4.99 -11.87
N HIS A 254 -22.39 5.12 -12.70
CA HIS A 254 -23.50 6.05 -12.42
C HIS A 254 -24.28 5.65 -11.14
N GLN A 255 -24.51 4.35 -10.92
CA GLN A 255 -25.16 3.88 -9.70
C GLN A 255 -24.33 4.10 -8.44
N MET A 256 -22.98 4.00 -8.53
CA MET A 256 -22.10 4.32 -7.41
C MET A 256 -22.19 5.81 -7.03
N HIS A 257 -22.19 6.70 -8.01
CA HIS A 257 -22.32 8.15 -7.78
C HIS A 257 -23.72 8.59 -7.32
N SER A 258 -24.77 7.89 -7.73
CA SER A 258 -26.15 8.27 -7.36
C SER A 258 -26.56 7.88 -5.94
N LYS A 259 -25.75 7.09 -5.24
CA LYS A 259 -26.03 6.66 -3.85
C LYS A 259 -25.62 7.68 -2.80
N ILE A 260 -24.94 8.77 -3.15
CA ILE A 260 -24.64 9.85 -2.19
C ILE A 260 -25.91 10.65 -1.97
N THR A 261 -26.62 10.38 -0.88
CA THR A 261 -27.85 11.10 -0.48
C THR A 261 -27.51 12.37 0.28
N LEU A 262 -28.42 13.37 0.24
CA LEU A 262 -28.28 14.61 1.01
C LEU A 262 -28.16 14.35 2.52
N ASP A 263 -28.69 13.23 3.01
CA ASP A 263 -28.57 12.83 4.41
C ASP A 263 -27.13 12.42 4.77
N GLN A 264 -26.42 11.70 3.88
CA GLN A 264 -25.00 11.36 4.05
C GLN A 264 -24.13 12.61 4.04
N ILE A 265 -24.41 13.57 3.13
CA ILE A 265 -23.71 14.88 3.13
C ILE A 265 -23.97 15.64 4.44
N SER A 266 -25.17 15.54 5.00
CA SER A 266 -25.52 16.17 6.27
C SER A 266 -24.80 15.52 7.46
N GLU A 267 -24.61 14.21 7.44
CA GLU A 267 -23.83 13.47 8.46
C GLU A 267 -22.33 13.75 8.35
N GLU A 268 -21.78 13.82 7.13
CA GLU A 268 -20.38 14.20 6.89
C GLU A 268 -20.08 15.65 7.34
N ILE A 269 -21.05 16.57 7.16
CA ILE A 269 -20.92 17.95 7.64
C ILE A 269 -20.99 18.01 9.19
N LYS A 270 -21.80 17.16 9.82
CA LYS A 270 -21.95 17.12 11.29
C LYS A 270 -20.78 16.42 12.01
N SER A 271 -20.13 15.46 11.37
CA SER A 271 -18.99 14.71 11.94
C SER A 271 -17.66 15.46 11.91
N GLY A 272 -17.63 16.70 11.36
CA GLY A 272 -16.39 17.47 11.18
C GLY A 272 -15.56 16.86 10.06
N LYS A 273 -15.42 17.58 8.94
CA LYS A 273 -14.72 17.09 7.75
C LYS A 273 -13.41 16.37 8.11
N ALA A 274 -13.36 15.07 7.84
CA ALA A 274 -12.09 14.38 7.77
C ALA A 274 -11.17 15.14 6.82
N SER A 275 -9.91 15.29 7.18
CA SER A 275 -8.94 15.91 6.28
C SER A 275 -8.70 14.98 5.10
N GLU A 276 -8.97 15.44 3.88
CA GLU A 276 -8.78 14.64 2.67
C GLU A 276 -7.47 14.99 1.99
N LEU A 277 -6.67 13.96 1.67
CA LEU A 277 -5.49 14.08 0.83
C LEU A 277 -5.83 13.59 -0.58
N ASN A 278 -5.96 14.51 -1.52
CA ASN A 278 -6.21 14.18 -2.91
C ASN A 278 -4.92 13.80 -3.62
N ILE A 279 -4.93 12.67 -4.32
CA ILE A 279 -3.75 12.12 -5.00
C ILE A 279 -4.10 11.78 -6.45
N LEU A 280 -3.18 12.06 -7.36
CA LEU A 280 -3.18 11.63 -8.75
C LEU A 280 -1.99 10.70 -8.95
N ILE A 281 -2.21 9.46 -9.42
CA ILE A 281 -1.18 8.43 -9.58
C ILE A 281 -0.91 8.20 -11.06
N LYS A 282 0.37 8.27 -11.43
CA LYS A 282 0.89 7.88 -12.74
C LYS A 282 1.99 6.85 -12.58
N GLY A 283 1.90 5.74 -13.31
CA GLY A 283 2.89 4.68 -13.27
C GLY A 283 3.29 4.19 -14.65
N ASP A 284 4.30 3.34 -14.68
CA ASP A 284 4.82 2.70 -15.88
C ASP A 284 3.93 1.55 -16.34
N VAL A 285 3.40 0.76 -15.40
CA VAL A 285 2.50 -0.36 -15.65
C VAL A 285 1.24 -0.29 -14.78
N ASP A 286 0.17 -0.91 -15.24
CA ASP A 286 -1.13 -0.89 -14.57
C ASP A 286 -1.12 -1.58 -13.20
N GLY A 287 -0.43 -2.72 -13.10
CA GLY A 287 -0.33 -3.46 -11.84
C GLY A 287 0.40 -2.70 -10.73
N SER A 288 1.45 -1.93 -11.04
CA SER A 288 2.15 -1.08 -10.05
C SER A 288 1.24 0.04 -9.54
N ILE A 289 0.41 0.62 -10.41
CA ILE A 289 -0.57 1.65 -10.06
C ILE A 289 -1.65 1.07 -9.15
N GLU A 290 -2.15 -0.13 -9.47
CA GLU A 290 -3.12 -0.86 -8.67
C GLU A 290 -2.57 -1.09 -7.26
N ALA A 291 -1.39 -1.69 -7.13
CA ALA A 291 -0.75 -1.97 -5.86
C ALA A 291 -0.51 -0.71 -5.00
N LEU A 292 -0.03 0.37 -5.63
CA LEU A 292 0.18 1.65 -4.95
C LEU A 292 -1.16 2.26 -4.51
N SER A 293 -2.17 2.24 -5.38
CA SER A 293 -3.52 2.73 -5.09
C SER A 293 -4.12 2.03 -3.87
N ASP A 294 -4.08 0.70 -3.83
CA ASP A 294 -4.66 -0.11 -2.76
C ASP A 294 -3.90 0.10 -1.44
N SER A 295 -2.57 0.14 -1.50
CA SER A 295 -1.74 0.42 -0.33
C SER A 295 -2.01 1.81 0.27
N LEU A 296 -2.19 2.84 -0.58
CA LEU A 296 -2.49 4.20 -0.13
C LEU A 296 -3.91 4.31 0.42
N MET A 297 -4.90 3.63 -0.17
CA MET A 297 -6.26 3.59 0.36
C MET A 297 -6.33 2.93 1.75
N ASN A 298 -5.51 1.90 1.99
CA ASN A 298 -5.42 1.23 3.29
C ASN A 298 -4.82 2.11 4.40
N LEU A 299 -4.15 3.21 4.07
CA LEU A 299 -3.67 4.20 5.05
C LEU A 299 -4.80 5.12 5.57
N SER A 300 -5.96 5.10 4.93
CA SER A 300 -7.10 5.93 5.33
C SER A 300 -7.69 5.47 6.66
N ASN A 301 -8.09 6.43 7.49
CA ASN A 301 -8.83 6.21 8.73
C ASN A 301 -10.03 7.18 8.83
N ASP A 302 -10.75 7.18 9.96
CA ASP A 302 -11.94 8.02 10.16
C ASP A 302 -11.61 9.53 10.20
N GLU A 303 -10.38 9.92 10.52
CA GLU A 303 -9.95 11.32 10.65
C GLU A 303 -9.29 11.86 9.38
N VAL A 304 -8.61 10.98 8.62
CA VAL A 304 -7.85 11.35 7.41
C VAL A 304 -8.11 10.34 6.31
N LYS A 305 -8.54 10.82 5.14
CA LYS A 305 -8.86 9.97 3.99
C LYS A 305 -7.96 10.27 2.80
N VAL A 306 -7.48 9.22 2.15
CA VAL A 306 -6.82 9.31 0.84
C VAL A 306 -7.87 9.23 -0.24
N ASN A 307 -7.92 10.22 -1.12
CA ASN A 307 -8.83 10.27 -2.25
C ASN A 307 -8.03 10.24 -3.56
N ILE A 308 -8.15 9.17 -4.32
CA ILE A 308 -7.45 9.00 -5.58
C ILE A 308 -8.33 9.55 -6.70
N ILE A 309 -7.95 10.73 -7.22
CA ILE A 309 -8.69 11.45 -8.28
C ILE A 309 -8.51 10.79 -9.64
N LEU A 310 -7.30 10.35 -9.94
CA LEU A 310 -6.97 9.70 -11.20
C LEU A 310 -5.84 8.69 -11.00
N LYS A 311 -6.00 7.52 -11.57
CA LYS A 311 -4.95 6.52 -11.75
C LYS A 311 -4.81 6.19 -13.23
N SER A 312 -3.61 6.29 -13.78
CA SER A 312 -3.38 5.97 -15.19
C SER A 312 -1.92 5.72 -15.53
N VAL A 313 -1.72 4.90 -16.55
CA VAL A 313 -0.40 4.51 -17.04
C VAL A 313 0.19 5.61 -17.93
N GLY A 314 1.51 5.80 -17.86
CA GLY A 314 2.29 6.67 -18.73
C GLY A 314 2.77 7.95 -18.09
N MET A 315 3.42 8.81 -18.88
CA MET A 315 4.03 10.06 -18.41
C MET A 315 2.98 11.08 -17.99
N VAL A 316 3.34 11.90 -16.99
CA VAL A 316 2.50 13.04 -16.58
C VAL A 316 2.48 14.10 -17.67
N ASN A 317 1.28 14.49 -18.10
CA ASN A 317 1.03 15.49 -19.12
C ASN A 317 0.41 16.78 -18.55
N GLN A 318 0.16 17.78 -19.41
CA GLN A 318 -0.43 19.06 -18.98
C GLN A 318 -1.85 18.92 -18.42
N ASN A 319 -2.66 18.00 -18.97
CA ASN A 319 -4.04 17.81 -18.52
C ASN A 319 -4.08 17.22 -17.11
N ASP A 320 -3.14 16.30 -16.81
CA ASP A 320 -2.99 15.72 -15.46
C ASP A 320 -2.66 16.83 -14.45
N ILE A 321 -1.78 17.76 -14.80
CA ILE A 321 -1.41 18.88 -13.92
C ILE A 321 -2.57 19.86 -13.72
N ARG A 322 -3.36 20.14 -14.76
CA ARG A 322 -4.57 20.97 -14.63
C ARG A 322 -5.60 20.31 -13.73
N LEU A 323 -5.80 19.00 -13.87
CA LEU A 323 -6.70 18.24 -13.01
C LEU A 323 -6.21 18.26 -11.55
N ALA A 324 -4.91 18.02 -11.32
CA ALA A 324 -4.31 18.06 -10.00
C ALA A 324 -4.47 19.45 -9.34
N SER A 325 -4.25 20.53 -10.10
CA SER A 325 -4.46 21.89 -9.63
C SER A 325 -5.92 22.17 -9.26
N ALA A 326 -6.87 21.76 -10.11
CA ALA A 326 -8.31 21.95 -9.86
C ALA A 326 -8.79 21.18 -8.62
N SER A 327 -8.24 19.99 -8.38
CA SER A 327 -8.59 19.11 -7.26
C SER A 327 -7.71 19.32 -6.04
N LYS A 328 -6.73 20.25 -6.08
CA LYS A 328 -5.70 20.41 -5.04
C LYS A 328 -4.99 19.10 -4.69
N ALA A 329 -4.68 18.30 -5.71
CA ALA A 329 -4.08 16.98 -5.57
C ALA A 329 -2.56 17.03 -5.72
N ILE A 330 -1.87 16.11 -5.02
CA ILE A 330 -0.46 15.81 -5.21
C ILE A 330 -0.34 14.79 -6.35
N VAL A 331 0.66 14.97 -7.23
CA VAL A 331 0.92 14.03 -8.31
C VAL A 331 2.04 13.08 -7.94
N ILE A 332 1.73 11.79 -7.89
CA ILE A 332 2.69 10.71 -7.65
C ILE A 332 3.08 10.08 -8.98
N CYS A 333 4.36 10.06 -9.28
CA CYS A 333 4.96 9.42 -10.45
C CYS A 333 5.73 8.17 -10.00
N PHE A 334 5.26 7.00 -10.38
CA PHE A 334 5.94 5.74 -10.07
C PHE A 334 6.65 5.21 -11.31
N ASN A 335 7.98 5.15 -11.29
CA ASN A 335 8.85 4.78 -12.42
C ASN A 335 8.61 5.57 -13.72
N VAL A 336 7.89 6.68 -13.67
CA VAL A 336 7.62 7.52 -14.85
C VAL A 336 8.12 8.93 -14.66
N SER A 337 8.45 9.57 -15.77
CA SER A 337 8.85 10.97 -15.78
C SER A 337 7.68 11.88 -16.13
N SER A 338 7.78 13.14 -15.75
CA SER A 338 6.86 14.19 -16.21
C SER A 338 7.34 14.80 -17.54
N SER A 339 6.41 15.11 -18.43
CA SER A 339 6.74 15.82 -19.67
C SER A 339 7.34 17.21 -19.39
N VAL A 340 8.15 17.73 -20.31
CA VAL A 340 8.79 19.05 -20.17
C VAL A 340 7.72 20.15 -19.95
N LEU A 341 6.64 20.09 -20.72
CA LEU A 341 5.53 21.04 -20.61
C LEU A 341 4.73 20.84 -19.32
N GLY A 342 4.57 19.59 -18.85
CA GLY A 342 3.94 19.28 -17.56
C GLY A 342 4.73 19.87 -16.40
N ARG A 343 6.06 19.70 -16.37
CA ARG A 343 6.93 20.28 -15.34
C ARG A 343 6.90 21.80 -15.30
N LYS A 344 6.83 22.45 -16.47
CA LYS A 344 6.69 23.90 -16.53
C LYS A 344 5.37 24.34 -15.92
N LEU A 345 4.29 23.71 -16.33
CA LEU A 345 2.94 24.04 -15.84
C LEU A 345 2.76 23.73 -14.34
N SER A 346 3.38 22.67 -13.81
CA SER A 346 3.30 22.37 -12.37
C SER A 346 3.92 23.49 -11.52
N ARG A 347 5.04 24.06 -11.96
CA ARG A 347 5.68 25.21 -11.28
C ARG A 347 4.80 26.47 -11.35
N GLU A 348 4.15 26.71 -12.50
CA GLU A 348 3.25 27.85 -12.67
C GLU A 348 1.98 27.74 -11.81
N LEU A 349 1.43 26.52 -11.66
CA LEU A 349 0.20 26.27 -10.92
C LEU A 349 0.45 25.85 -9.44
N GLY A 350 1.70 25.69 -9.03
CA GLY A 350 2.05 25.27 -7.66
C GLY A 350 1.65 23.82 -7.33
N VAL A 351 1.60 22.93 -8.33
CA VAL A 351 1.29 21.51 -8.14
C VAL A 351 2.55 20.76 -7.80
N ASP A 352 2.53 20.02 -6.67
CA ASP A 352 3.64 19.18 -6.26
C ASP A 352 3.66 17.86 -7.05
N ILE A 353 4.82 17.52 -7.62
CA ILE A 353 5.06 16.26 -8.34
C ILE A 353 6.16 15.51 -7.62
N LYS A 354 5.83 14.34 -7.10
CA LYS A 354 6.75 13.43 -6.42
C LYS A 354 7.08 12.25 -7.33
N HIS A 355 8.36 11.89 -7.39
CA HIS A 355 8.87 10.77 -8.20
C HIS A 355 9.40 9.69 -7.28
N TYR A 356 8.90 8.46 -7.46
CA TYR A 356 9.33 7.28 -6.72
C TYR A 356 9.67 6.15 -7.67
N SER A 357 10.66 5.35 -7.29
CA SER A 357 11.05 4.12 -7.98
C SER A 357 10.87 2.89 -7.10
N ILE A 358 10.58 3.09 -5.82
CA ILE A 358 10.33 2.04 -4.83
C ILE A 358 9.00 2.34 -4.15
N ILE A 359 8.11 1.33 -4.10
CA ILE A 359 6.75 1.50 -3.57
C ILE A 359 6.73 1.90 -2.08
N TYR A 360 7.67 1.39 -1.29
CA TYR A 360 7.80 1.70 0.13
C TYR A 360 8.04 3.18 0.41
N GLU A 361 8.90 3.81 -0.40
CA GLU A 361 9.21 5.24 -0.25
C GLU A 361 7.96 6.09 -0.48
N ALA A 362 7.15 5.73 -1.49
CA ALA A 362 5.90 6.42 -1.76
C ALA A 362 4.90 6.26 -0.60
N ILE A 363 4.71 5.04 -0.09
CA ILE A 363 3.79 4.74 1.01
C ILE A 363 4.21 5.50 2.28
N GLU A 364 5.50 5.47 2.63
CA GLU A 364 6.00 6.10 3.86
C GLU A 364 5.91 7.63 3.79
N GLU A 365 6.26 8.26 2.66
CA GLU A 365 6.14 9.71 2.52
C GLU A 365 4.69 10.17 2.59
N ILE A 366 3.75 9.45 1.99
CA ILE A 366 2.32 9.76 2.08
C ILE A 366 1.80 9.51 3.50
N ARG A 367 2.24 8.45 4.18
CA ARG A 367 1.92 8.21 5.58
C ARG A 367 2.33 9.38 6.48
N LEU A 368 3.57 9.87 6.31
CA LEU A 368 4.05 11.05 7.04
C LEU A 368 3.24 12.30 6.70
N ALA A 369 2.82 12.47 5.44
CA ALA A 369 1.95 13.58 5.05
C ALA A 369 0.58 13.50 5.72
N LEU A 370 -0.02 12.30 5.81
CA LEU A 370 -1.29 12.07 6.51
C LEU A 370 -1.16 12.31 8.02
N GLU A 371 -0.07 11.85 8.65
CA GLU A 371 0.22 12.13 10.06
C GLU A 371 0.31 13.63 10.33
N GLY A 372 0.85 14.40 9.39
CA GLY A 372 0.90 15.86 9.46
C GLY A 372 -0.47 16.55 9.38
N LEU A 373 -1.49 15.86 8.83
CA LEU A 373 -2.87 16.36 8.77
C LEU A 373 -3.70 16.01 10.01
N LEU A 374 -3.23 15.09 10.86
CA LEU A 374 -3.90 14.75 12.13
C LEU A 374 -3.84 15.93 13.10
N LYS A 375 -4.92 16.14 13.84
CA LYS A 375 -4.91 17.10 14.94
C LYS A 375 -3.97 16.59 16.02
N PRO A 376 -3.05 17.44 16.55
CA PRO A 376 -2.15 17.02 17.61
C PRO A 376 -2.94 16.64 18.86
N ASP A 377 -2.48 15.62 19.57
CA ASP A 377 -3.01 15.30 20.90
C ASP A 377 -2.48 16.34 21.90
N ILE A 378 -3.39 16.89 22.68
CA ILE A 378 -3.01 17.79 23.78
C ILE A 378 -2.79 16.92 25.01
N ILE A 379 -1.54 16.74 25.39
CA ILE A 379 -1.18 16.04 26.64
C ILE A 379 -0.88 17.10 27.71
N GLU A 380 -1.54 16.95 28.85
CA GLU A 380 -1.23 17.75 30.04
C GLU A 380 0.07 17.23 30.67
N GLU A 381 1.11 18.02 30.64
CA GLU A 381 2.39 17.71 31.30
C GLU A 381 2.48 18.50 32.62
N SER A 382 2.60 17.78 33.73
CA SER A 382 2.79 18.41 35.03
C SER A 382 4.17 19.10 35.08
N VAL A 383 4.19 20.42 35.23
CA VAL A 383 5.41 21.25 35.24
C VAL A 383 5.94 21.40 36.65
N GLY A 384 5.06 21.39 37.65
CA GLY A 384 5.47 21.47 39.04
C GLY A 384 4.32 21.31 40.04
N THR A 385 4.68 20.95 41.24
CA THR A 385 3.75 20.79 42.37
C THR A 385 4.17 21.65 43.54
N ALA A 386 3.22 22.37 44.12
CA ALA A 386 3.41 23.21 45.29
C ALA A 386 2.42 22.84 46.39
N GLU A 387 2.87 22.77 47.61
CA GLU A 387 2.08 22.47 48.80
C GLU A 387 1.76 23.73 49.56
N VAL A 388 0.51 23.94 49.91
CA VAL A 388 0.04 25.10 50.71
C VAL A 388 0.43 24.90 52.15
N ARG A 389 1.26 25.79 52.69
CA ARG A 389 1.72 25.78 54.11
C ARG A 389 1.04 26.85 54.94
N ASP A 390 0.82 28.04 54.38
CA ASP A 390 0.25 29.18 55.06
C ASP A 390 -0.77 29.93 54.21
N LEU A 391 -1.68 30.64 54.83
CA LEU A 391 -2.74 31.42 54.18
C LEU A 391 -2.65 32.89 54.52
N PHE A 392 -2.54 33.77 53.54
CA PHE A 392 -2.39 35.20 53.68
C PHE A 392 -3.60 35.94 53.07
N LYS A 393 -4.25 36.78 53.91
CA LYS A 393 -5.33 37.62 53.39
C LYS A 393 -4.78 39.04 53.13
N ILE A 394 -4.66 39.40 51.85
CA ILE A 394 -4.16 40.68 51.43
C ILE A 394 -5.32 41.59 51.02
N PRO A 395 -5.48 42.81 51.69
CA PRO A 395 -6.46 43.77 51.25
C PRO A 395 -6.31 44.16 49.80
N LYS A 396 -7.38 44.11 48.99
CA LYS A 396 -7.45 44.38 47.53
C LYS A 396 -7.05 43.26 46.56
N ILE A 397 -6.36 42.21 47.00
CA ILE A 397 -5.90 41.12 46.13
C ILE A 397 -6.67 39.83 46.44
N GLY A 398 -7.11 39.62 47.67
CA GLY A 398 -7.84 38.43 48.11
C GLY A 398 -7.00 37.48 48.96
N MET A 399 -7.31 36.20 48.92
CA MET A 399 -6.55 35.14 49.59
C MET A 399 -5.38 34.73 48.72
N ILE A 400 -4.19 34.65 49.29
CA ILE A 400 -2.96 34.15 48.67
C ILE A 400 -2.48 32.96 49.48
N ALA A 401 -2.23 31.84 48.78
CA ALA A 401 -1.65 30.65 49.39
C ALA A 401 -0.11 30.79 49.46
N GLY A 402 0.45 30.70 50.69
CA GLY A 402 1.89 30.55 50.90
C GLY A 402 2.27 29.11 50.67
N CYS A 403 2.95 28.84 49.56
CA CYS A 403 3.25 27.51 49.09
C CYS A 403 4.74 27.20 49.08
N HIS A 404 5.10 25.97 49.32
CA HIS A 404 6.44 25.44 49.09
C HIS A 404 6.42 24.54 47.83
N ILE A 405 7.37 24.75 46.91
CA ILE A 405 7.44 23.95 45.68
C ILE A 405 8.16 22.64 45.98
N ASN A 406 7.41 21.54 45.91
CA ASN A 406 7.91 20.21 46.22
C ASN A 406 8.63 19.57 45.04
N LYS A 407 8.21 19.92 43.78
CA LYS A 407 8.80 19.34 42.56
C LYS A 407 8.63 20.28 41.38
N GLY A 408 9.69 20.39 40.56
CA GLY A 408 9.66 21.13 39.30
C GLY A 408 9.66 22.64 39.46
N LYS A 409 8.80 23.37 38.73
CA LYS A 409 8.70 24.83 38.78
C LYS A 409 7.27 25.31 38.63
N VAL A 410 6.98 26.46 39.22
CA VAL A 410 5.70 27.15 39.05
C VAL A 410 5.94 28.41 38.21
N ILE A 411 5.14 28.55 37.14
CA ILE A 411 5.24 29.66 36.18
C ILE A 411 3.98 30.52 36.27
N ARG A 412 4.14 31.84 36.17
CA ARG A 412 3.00 32.78 36.18
C ARG A 412 2.10 32.54 34.94
N ASN A 413 0.80 32.69 35.13
CA ASN A 413 -0.25 32.48 34.12
C ASN A 413 -0.41 31.04 33.62
N SER A 414 0.26 30.04 34.21
CA SER A 414 0.03 28.62 33.89
C SER A 414 -1.33 28.17 34.38
N LYS A 415 -1.82 27.11 33.74
CA LYS A 415 -2.99 26.36 34.23
C LYS A 415 -2.61 25.57 35.46
N LEU A 416 -3.53 25.50 36.40
CA LEU A 416 -3.32 24.75 37.63
C LEU A 416 -4.60 23.99 38.02
N ARG A 417 -4.41 22.92 38.77
CA ARG A 417 -5.44 22.26 39.55
C ARG A 417 -5.07 22.21 41.02
N LEU A 418 -6.07 22.39 41.86
CA LEU A 418 -5.90 22.31 43.31
C LEU A 418 -6.46 20.94 43.75
N LEU A 419 -5.61 20.18 44.42
CA LEU A 419 -5.95 18.85 44.93
C LEU A 419 -6.03 18.92 46.46
N ARG A 420 -7.10 18.36 47.03
CA ARG A 420 -7.29 18.17 48.47
C ARG A 420 -7.56 16.70 48.73
N GLU A 421 -6.76 16.05 49.56
CA GLU A 421 -6.81 14.63 49.83
C GLU A 421 -6.77 13.73 48.57
N GLY A 422 -6.16 14.20 47.47
CA GLY A 422 -6.05 13.51 46.19
C GLY A 422 -7.21 13.75 45.21
N GLU A 423 -8.24 14.51 45.61
CA GLU A 423 -9.33 14.90 44.71
C GLU A 423 -9.14 16.31 44.15
N VAL A 424 -9.49 16.54 42.90
CA VAL A 424 -9.41 17.86 42.24
C VAL A 424 -10.62 18.70 42.73
N ILE A 425 -10.34 19.72 43.51
CA ILE A 425 -11.34 20.64 44.05
C ILE A 425 -11.57 21.82 43.10
N TYR A 426 -10.54 22.28 42.41
CA TYR A 426 -10.64 23.44 41.54
C TYR A 426 -9.62 23.36 40.39
N GLU A 427 -10.04 23.83 39.20
CA GLU A 427 -9.18 24.05 38.05
C GLU A 427 -9.28 25.50 37.59
N GLY A 428 -8.13 26.11 37.29
CA GLY A 428 -8.09 27.51 36.90
C GLY A 428 -6.71 27.98 36.44
N HIS A 429 -6.50 29.27 36.50
CA HIS A 429 -5.24 29.90 36.11
C HIS A 429 -4.58 30.56 37.30
N LEU A 430 -3.25 30.51 37.31
CA LEU A 430 -2.43 31.20 38.27
C LEU A 430 -2.38 32.70 37.90
N THR A 431 -2.99 33.56 38.74
CA THR A 431 -3.06 35.00 38.48
C THR A 431 -1.91 35.78 39.09
N SER A 432 -1.42 35.37 40.24
CA SER A 432 -0.26 36.04 40.88
C SER A 432 0.73 35.03 41.42
N LEU A 433 2.01 35.25 41.13
CA LEU A 433 3.14 34.51 41.68
C LEU A 433 4.10 35.49 42.30
N LYS A 434 4.34 35.36 43.60
CA LYS A 434 5.23 36.25 44.36
C LYS A 434 6.26 35.46 45.15
N ARG A 435 7.46 35.99 45.22
CA ARG A 435 8.50 35.51 46.14
C ARG A 435 8.81 36.59 47.13
N PHE A 436 8.50 36.34 48.39
CA PHE A 436 8.49 37.37 49.47
C PHE A 436 7.52 38.51 49.12
N LYS A 437 8.00 39.67 48.71
CA LYS A 437 7.16 40.84 48.35
C LYS A 437 7.23 41.18 46.86
N ASP A 438 8.11 40.51 46.11
CA ASP A 438 8.35 40.81 44.70
C ASP A 438 7.59 39.88 43.78
N ASP A 439 7.09 40.41 42.68
CA ASP A 439 6.45 39.59 41.64
C ASP A 439 7.51 38.74 40.92
N ALA A 440 7.26 37.45 40.80
CA ALA A 440 8.13 36.51 40.09
C ALA A 440 7.46 35.95 38.81
N ASN A 441 8.22 35.72 37.77
CA ASN A 441 7.72 35.05 36.55
C ASN A 441 7.75 33.54 36.71
N GLU A 442 8.75 33.02 37.41
CA GLU A 442 8.86 31.59 37.74
C GLU A 442 9.53 31.43 39.14
N VAL A 443 9.18 30.33 39.80
CA VAL A 443 9.83 29.91 41.05
C VAL A 443 10.15 28.41 40.93
N LEU A 444 11.38 28.05 41.34
CA LEU A 444 11.92 26.70 41.22
C LEU A 444 11.66 25.86 42.47
N GLU A 445 11.87 24.56 42.35
CA GLU A 445 11.81 23.58 43.43
C GLU A 445 12.62 24.00 44.67
N GLY A 446 12.08 23.71 45.83
CA GLY A 446 12.70 24.00 47.15
C GLY A 446 12.51 25.44 47.63
N TYR A 447 11.86 26.31 46.86
CA TYR A 447 11.60 27.69 47.29
C TYR A 447 10.14 27.90 47.73
N GLU A 448 9.96 28.88 48.59
CA GLU A 448 8.63 29.33 49.01
C GLU A 448 8.14 30.44 48.09
N CYS A 449 6.82 30.44 47.84
CA CYS A 449 6.17 31.44 47.02
C CYS A 449 4.72 31.68 47.45
N GLY A 450 4.19 32.87 47.12
CA GLY A 450 2.80 33.19 47.26
C GLY A 450 2.03 32.97 45.96
N ILE A 451 1.03 32.13 45.96
CA ILE A 451 0.23 31.78 44.78
C ILE A 451 -1.19 32.36 44.95
N GLY A 452 -1.63 33.14 43.98
CA GLY A 452 -3.02 33.55 43.83
C GLY A 452 -3.67 32.91 42.65
N ILE A 453 -4.86 32.36 42.85
CA ILE A 453 -5.65 31.67 41.81
C ILE A 453 -6.85 32.57 41.45
N ASP A 454 -7.25 32.51 40.17
CA ASP A 454 -8.40 33.25 39.69
C ASP A 454 -9.68 32.71 40.32
N ASN A 455 -10.53 33.61 40.83
CA ASN A 455 -11.86 33.31 41.37
C ASN A 455 -11.94 32.22 42.48
N PHE A 456 -10.82 31.83 43.09
CA PHE A 456 -10.75 30.86 44.18
C PHE A 456 -10.24 31.46 45.47
N LYS A 457 -10.89 31.20 46.61
CA LYS A 457 -10.57 31.80 47.93
C LYS A 457 -10.54 30.80 49.08
N GLU A 458 -10.91 29.54 48.82
CA GLU A 458 -11.14 28.51 49.87
C GLU A 458 -9.96 27.54 49.96
N PHE A 459 -8.75 28.12 50.08
CA PHE A 459 -7.51 27.34 50.30
C PHE A 459 -7.51 26.77 51.73
N GLU A 460 -6.99 25.56 51.89
CA GLU A 460 -6.66 24.95 53.17
C GLU A 460 -5.18 24.57 53.24
N VAL A 461 -4.67 24.45 54.45
CA VAL A 461 -3.31 24.00 54.69
C VAL A 461 -3.19 22.55 54.28
N ASN A 462 -2.13 22.16 53.59
CA ASN A 462 -1.84 20.88 52.96
C ASN A 462 -2.55 20.64 51.60
N ASP A 463 -3.25 21.63 51.03
CA ASP A 463 -3.67 21.55 49.64
C ASP A 463 -2.45 21.44 48.71
N ILE A 464 -2.57 20.66 47.65
CA ILE A 464 -1.52 20.54 46.63
C ILE A 464 -1.96 21.29 45.37
N ILE A 465 -1.15 22.25 44.94
CA ILE A 465 -1.34 22.95 43.68
C ILE A 465 -0.46 22.29 42.63
N GLU A 466 -1.06 21.66 41.67
CA GLU A 466 -0.39 21.08 40.49
C GLU A 466 -0.48 22.05 39.32
N VAL A 467 0.66 22.47 38.82
CA VAL A 467 0.79 23.33 37.63
C VAL A 467 1.08 22.47 36.43
N TYR A 468 0.29 22.63 35.38
CA TYR A 468 0.44 21.85 34.13
C TYR A 468 0.41 22.74 32.90
N GLU A 469 1.10 22.30 31.88
CA GLU A 469 1.07 22.89 30.53
C GLU A 469 0.49 21.91 29.52
N ASN A 470 -0.25 22.45 28.56
CA ASN A 470 -0.74 21.69 27.44
C ASN A 470 0.37 21.58 26.40
N LYS A 471 0.90 20.37 26.18
CA LYS A 471 1.89 20.07 25.17
C LYS A 471 1.22 19.39 23.98
N GLU A 472 1.36 19.98 22.83
CA GLU A 472 0.92 19.36 21.59
C GLU A 472 1.90 18.26 21.17
N VAL A 473 1.41 17.02 21.11
CA VAL A 473 2.19 15.85 20.65
C VAL A 473 1.65 15.39 19.33
N LYS A 474 2.54 15.26 18.34
CA LYS A 474 2.17 14.74 17.03
C LYS A 474 1.72 13.29 17.15
N ARG A 475 0.55 13.00 16.59
CA ARG A 475 -0.01 11.64 16.53
C ARG A 475 0.62 10.87 15.37
N LYS A 476 0.76 9.55 15.55
CA LYS A 476 1.15 8.62 14.49
C LYS A 476 -0.08 7.84 14.04
N LEU A 477 -0.15 7.53 12.74
CA LEU A 477 -1.13 6.59 12.21
C LEU A 477 -0.82 5.19 12.78
N LYS A 478 -1.85 4.58 13.34
CA LYS A 478 -1.77 3.19 13.84
C LYS A 478 -2.04 2.21 12.71
#